data_b5f078369d3fd6b10a234d858801abad
#
_entry.id   b5f078369d3fd6b10a234d858801abad
#
_cell.length_a   1.000
_cell.length_b   1.000
_cell.length_c   1.000
_cell.angle_alpha   90.00
_cell.angle_beta   90.00
_cell.angle_gamma   90.00
#
_symmetry.space_group_name_H-M   'P 1'
#
loop_
_entity.id
_entity.type
_entity.pdbx_description
1 polymer ?
#
loop_
_entity_poly.entity_id
_entity_poly.type
_entity_poly.pdbx_seq_one_letter_code
_entity_poly.pdbx_strand_id
1 'polypeptide(L)'
;MAIKDYEFWFVVGTQFLYGEEIFDVINDHAAQMAAEWSEKLPCKVVAKPCVKTSKEILTVMQQANNDEKCAGVITWMHTFSPSKMWIAGFNALEKPYLHVNTQFNRDIPWDDIDMDFMNLNQSAHGDREHGYIAARMRLKQKVVAGYWKDETFQNKMGVWTVSYTHLTLPTT
;
A
#
# COMPACT_ATOMS: atom_id res chain seq x y z
N MET A 1 16.50 -18.66 -3.59
CA MET A 1 15.04 -18.51 -3.76
C MET A 1 14.75 -17.91 -5.13
N ALA A 2 13.76 -18.40 -5.84
CA ALA A 2 13.31 -17.77 -7.09
C ALA A 2 12.45 -16.54 -6.79
N ILE A 3 12.31 -15.62 -7.75
CA ILE A 3 11.45 -14.41 -7.57
C ILE A 3 10.04 -14.78 -7.11
N LYS A 4 9.53 -15.93 -7.54
CA LYS A 4 8.20 -16.46 -7.19
C LYS A 4 8.06 -16.86 -5.71
N ASP A 5 9.15 -16.98 -4.98
CA ASP A 5 9.15 -17.38 -3.57
C ASP A 5 8.95 -16.16 -2.64
N TYR A 6 9.06 -14.95 -3.19
CA TYR A 6 8.90 -13.70 -2.47
C TYR A 6 7.50 -13.12 -2.65
N GLU A 7 7.10 -12.32 -1.66
CA GLU A 7 5.85 -11.60 -1.69
C GLU A 7 6.04 -10.12 -1.29
N PHE A 8 5.22 -9.25 -1.81
CA PHE A 8 5.10 -7.86 -1.35
C PHE A 8 3.86 -7.72 -0.48
N TRP A 9 4.03 -7.10 0.69
CA TRP A 9 2.92 -6.88 1.59
C TRP A 9 2.19 -5.59 1.23
N PHE A 10 0.88 -5.68 1.01
CA PHE A 10 0.02 -4.55 0.72
C PHE A 10 -0.68 -4.12 1.99
N VAL A 11 -0.34 -2.93 2.50
CA VAL A 11 -0.77 -2.36 3.79
C VAL A 11 -1.61 -1.12 3.52
N VAL A 12 -2.90 -1.18 3.87
CA VAL A 12 -3.85 -0.09 3.65
C VAL A 12 -4.11 0.64 4.95
N GLY A 13 -3.97 1.98 4.93
CA GLY A 13 -4.23 2.84 6.07
C GLY A 13 -5.67 3.33 6.12
N THR A 14 -6.20 3.39 7.34
CA THR A 14 -7.51 3.97 7.66
C THR A 14 -7.50 4.53 9.09
N GLN A 15 -8.65 4.87 9.64
CA GLN A 15 -8.84 5.29 11.03
C GLN A 15 -10.26 4.96 11.53
N PHE A 16 -10.44 4.94 12.83
CA PHE A 16 -11.73 4.63 13.47
C PHE A 16 -12.84 5.66 13.22
N LEU A 17 -12.49 6.85 12.75
CA LEU A 17 -13.46 7.94 12.50
C LEU A 17 -14.60 7.54 11.55
N TYR A 18 -14.35 6.61 10.63
CA TYR A 18 -15.29 6.24 9.58
C TYR A 18 -16.23 5.08 9.95
N GLY A 19 -16.15 4.55 11.19
CA GLY A 19 -16.92 3.39 11.62
C GLY A 19 -16.20 2.06 11.37
N GLU A 20 -16.62 1.03 12.10
CA GLU A 20 -15.97 -0.30 11.99
C GLU A 20 -16.42 -1.08 10.76
N GLU A 21 -17.61 -0.83 10.27
CA GLU A 21 -18.20 -1.44 9.08
C GLU A 21 -17.39 -1.16 7.80
N ILE A 22 -16.66 -0.03 7.76
CA ILE A 22 -15.83 0.31 6.60
C ILE A 22 -14.57 -0.55 6.49
N PHE A 23 -14.12 -1.17 7.59
CA PHE A 23 -12.89 -1.96 7.57
C PHE A 23 -13.01 -3.21 6.71
N ASP A 24 -14.18 -3.85 6.69
CA ASP A 24 -14.44 -5.01 5.84
C ASP A 24 -14.41 -4.61 4.36
N VAL A 25 -15.00 -3.46 4.01
CA VAL A 25 -14.97 -2.91 2.65
C VAL A 25 -13.54 -2.60 2.22
N ILE A 26 -12.73 -1.96 3.09
CA ILE A 26 -11.33 -1.64 2.80
C ILE A 26 -10.51 -2.91 2.59
N ASN A 27 -10.68 -3.90 3.44
CA ASN A 27 -9.98 -5.17 3.36
C ASN A 27 -10.37 -5.94 2.09
N ASP A 28 -11.64 -5.93 1.70
CA ASP A 28 -12.12 -6.56 0.46
C ASP A 28 -11.53 -5.87 -0.78
N HIS A 29 -11.55 -4.54 -0.85
CA HIS A 29 -10.92 -3.78 -1.93
C HIS A 29 -9.41 -4.07 -2.01
N ALA A 30 -8.72 -4.11 -0.88
CA ALA A 30 -7.30 -4.43 -0.83
C ALA A 30 -7.02 -5.85 -1.32
N ALA A 31 -7.87 -6.82 -0.95
CA ALA A 31 -7.74 -8.20 -1.40
C ALA A 31 -7.96 -8.33 -2.92
N GLN A 32 -8.94 -7.64 -3.48
CA GLN A 32 -9.20 -7.61 -4.92
C GLN A 32 -8.00 -7.02 -5.69
N MET A 33 -7.46 -5.89 -5.23
CA MET A 33 -6.29 -5.27 -5.84
C MET A 33 -5.06 -6.18 -5.77
N ALA A 34 -4.80 -6.78 -4.62
CA ALA A 34 -3.68 -7.69 -4.42
C ALA A 34 -3.78 -8.94 -5.29
N ALA A 35 -4.99 -9.50 -5.46
CA ALA A 35 -5.24 -10.65 -6.32
C ALA A 35 -4.91 -10.32 -7.78
N GLU A 36 -5.45 -9.22 -8.32
CA GLU A 36 -5.17 -8.80 -9.69
C GLU A 36 -3.70 -8.50 -9.93
N TRP A 37 -3.05 -7.79 -9.00
CA TRP A 37 -1.62 -7.52 -9.12
C TRP A 37 -0.76 -8.77 -9.04
N SER A 38 -1.17 -9.78 -8.26
CA SER A 38 -0.46 -11.07 -8.20
C SER A 38 -0.51 -11.85 -9.52
N GLU A 39 -1.55 -11.63 -10.34
CA GLU A 39 -1.63 -12.22 -11.68
C GLU A 39 -0.76 -11.51 -12.71
N LYS A 40 -0.53 -10.20 -12.53
CA LYS A 40 0.17 -9.34 -13.48
C LYS A 40 1.65 -9.14 -13.15
N LEU A 41 2.00 -9.17 -11.87
CA LEU A 41 3.36 -8.92 -11.40
C LEU A 41 4.15 -10.25 -11.32
N PRO A 42 5.49 -10.17 -11.37
CA PRO A 42 6.33 -11.37 -11.31
C PRO A 42 6.37 -12.04 -9.92
N CYS A 43 5.78 -11.43 -8.91
CA CYS A 43 5.73 -11.90 -7.52
C CYS A 43 4.36 -11.69 -6.92
N LYS A 44 4.07 -12.43 -5.86
CA LYS A 44 2.81 -12.35 -5.15
C LYS A 44 2.67 -11.04 -4.39
N VAL A 45 1.48 -10.45 -4.39
CA VAL A 45 1.08 -9.35 -3.51
C VAL A 45 0.12 -9.90 -2.46
N VAL A 46 0.39 -9.63 -1.19
CA VAL A 46 -0.41 -10.13 -0.07
C VAL A 46 -1.03 -8.96 0.68
N ALA A 47 -2.34 -8.82 0.59
CA ALA A 47 -3.07 -7.83 1.38
C ALA A 47 -2.99 -8.19 2.87
N LYS A 48 -2.56 -7.22 3.69
CA LYS A 48 -2.60 -7.33 5.15
C LYS A 48 -3.88 -6.66 5.67
N PRO A 49 -4.38 -7.05 6.85
CA PRO A 49 -5.48 -6.32 7.47
C PRO A 49 -5.21 -4.82 7.53
N CYS A 50 -6.21 -3.99 7.25
CA CYS A 50 -6.05 -2.54 7.25
C CYS A 50 -5.60 -2.04 8.63
N VAL A 51 -4.70 -1.04 8.64
CA VAL A 51 -4.10 -0.49 9.85
C VAL A 51 -4.75 0.84 10.23
N LYS A 52 -5.07 1.02 11.52
CA LYS A 52 -5.87 2.12 12.05
C LYS A 52 -5.13 2.95 13.11
N THR A 53 -4.02 2.42 13.61
CA THR A 53 -3.26 3.04 14.72
C THR A 53 -1.76 3.00 14.46
N SER A 54 -1.02 3.90 15.10
CA SER A 54 0.45 3.90 15.05
C SER A 54 1.07 2.57 15.53
N LYS A 55 0.41 1.90 16.48
CA LYS A 55 0.87 0.61 17.00
C LYS A 55 0.71 -0.50 15.97
N GLU A 56 -0.43 -0.56 15.29
CA GLU A 56 -0.67 -1.55 14.23
C GLU A 56 0.29 -1.35 13.07
N ILE A 57 0.52 -0.08 12.66
CA ILE A 57 1.47 0.26 11.60
C ILE A 57 2.88 -0.17 12.00
N LEU A 58 3.34 0.18 13.19
CA LEU A 58 4.66 -0.24 13.67
C LEU A 58 4.79 -1.77 13.69
N THR A 59 3.76 -2.46 14.18
CA THR A 59 3.77 -3.93 14.27
C THR A 59 3.88 -4.57 12.88
N VAL A 60 3.11 -4.14 11.90
CA VAL A 60 3.16 -4.72 10.55
C VAL A 60 4.51 -4.45 9.87
N MET A 61 5.12 -3.28 10.10
CA MET A 61 6.45 -2.96 9.55
C MET A 61 7.56 -3.82 10.18
N GLN A 62 7.49 -4.05 11.48
CA GLN A 62 8.42 -4.96 12.18
C GLN A 62 8.23 -6.42 11.72
N GLN A 63 6.99 -6.86 11.53
CA GLN A 63 6.70 -8.18 10.98
C GLN A 63 7.27 -8.33 9.56
N ALA A 64 7.10 -7.31 8.71
CA ALA A 64 7.66 -7.31 7.36
C ALA A 64 9.20 -7.44 7.38
N ASN A 65 9.90 -6.75 8.29
CA ASN A 65 11.34 -6.88 8.42
C ASN A 65 11.79 -8.30 8.78
N ASN A 66 11.04 -8.96 9.67
CA ASN A 66 11.36 -10.29 10.19
C ASN A 66 10.91 -11.43 9.29
N ASP A 67 10.09 -11.16 8.28
CA ASP A 67 9.61 -12.17 7.34
C ASP A 67 10.57 -12.27 6.15
N GLU A 68 11.23 -13.42 6.02
CA GLU A 68 12.20 -13.68 4.94
C GLU A 68 11.55 -13.70 3.55
N LYS A 69 10.24 -13.98 3.46
CA LYS A 69 9.51 -13.95 2.20
C LYS A 69 9.08 -12.55 1.80
N CYS A 70 8.96 -11.63 2.74
CA CYS A 70 8.58 -10.25 2.46
C CYS A 70 9.72 -9.52 1.77
N ALA A 71 9.56 -9.23 0.46
CA ALA A 71 10.54 -8.49 -0.33
C ALA A 71 10.38 -6.96 -0.21
N GLY A 72 9.23 -6.47 0.25
CA GLY A 72 8.96 -5.05 0.38
C GLY A 72 7.52 -4.77 0.78
N VAL A 73 7.25 -3.50 1.07
CA VAL A 73 5.93 -3.03 1.50
C VAL A 73 5.35 -2.04 0.50
N ILE A 74 4.11 -2.28 0.12
CA ILE A 74 3.29 -1.39 -0.71
C ILE A 74 2.23 -0.77 0.21
N THR A 75 2.06 0.54 0.19
CA THR A 75 1.03 1.21 1.00
C THR A 75 0.01 1.94 0.13
N TRP A 76 -1.20 2.05 0.64
CA TRP A 76 -2.31 2.77 0.04
C TRP A 76 -3.15 3.46 1.12
N MET A 77 -3.60 4.70 0.83
CA MET A 77 -4.52 5.45 1.68
C MET A 77 -5.90 5.43 1.02
N HIS A 78 -6.68 4.36 1.21
CA HIS A 78 -8.02 4.25 0.62
C HIS A 78 -8.97 5.28 1.22
N THR A 79 -9.12 5.26 2.56
CA THR A 79 -9.65 6.37 3.33
C THR A 79 -8.51 7.27 3.80
N PHE A 80 -8.82 8.35 4.50
CA PHE A 80 -7.79 9.15 5.14
C PHE A 80 -7.19 8.42 6.35
N SER A 81 -5.88 8.20 6.30
CA SER A 81 -5.08 7.73 7.43
C SER A 81 -4.09 8.81 7.83
N PRO A 82 -4.16 9.40 9.05
CA PRO A 82 -3.26 10.46 9.46
C PRO A 82 -1.79 10.05 9.34
N SER A 83 -1.05 10.71 8.48
CA SER A 83 0.29 10.26 8.08
C SER A 83 1.32 10.31 9.20
N LYS A 84 1.09 11.14 10.23
CA LYS A 84 1.96 11.12 11.40
C LYS A 84 1.89 9.80 12.20
N MET A 85 0.83 9.02 12.04
CA MET A 85 0.75 7.68 12.64
C MET A 85 1.76 6.70 12.02
N TRP A 86 2.24 6.98 10.81
CA TRP A 86 3.17 6.13 10.07
C TRP A 86 4.63 6.36 10.43
N ILE A 87 4.97 7.46 11.12
CA ILE A 87 6.35 7.87 11.38
C ILE A 87 7.12 6.76 12.12
N ALA A 88 6.55 6.19 13.17
CA ALA A 88 7.21 5.13 13.93
C ALA A 88 7.43 3.86 13.10
N GLY A 89 6.42 3.47 12.31
CA GLY A 89 6.52 2.33 11.39
C GLY A 89 7.58 2.54 10.31
N PHE A 90 7.63 3.71 9.70
CA PHE A 90 8.63 4.03 8.68
C PHE A 90 10.05 4.10 9.24
N ASN A 91 10.24 4.59 10.48
CA ASN A 91 11.54 4.55 11.13
C ASN A 91 12.00 3.12 11.41
N ALA A 92 11.08 2.18 11.62
CA ALA A 92 11.38 0.79 11.86
C ALA A 92 11.54 -0.02 10.56
N LEU A 93 10.98 0.42 9.44
CA LEU A 93 10.95 -0.35 8.19
C LEU A 93 12.34 -0.38 7.54
N GLU A 94 12.85 -1.59 7.33
CA GLU A 94 14.13 -1.86 6.66
C GLU A 94 13.94 -2.40 5.22
N LYS A 95 12.70 -2.75 4.87
CA LYS A 95 12.36 -3.29 3.54
C LYS A 95 12.11 -2.16 2.52
N PRO A 96 12.28 -2.44 1.22
CA PRO A 96 11.90 -1.53 0.16
C PRO A 96 10.44 -1.06 0.28
N TYR A 97 10.21 0.21 -0.07
CA TYR A 97 8.93 0.86 0.15
C TYR A 97 8.37 1.49 -1.13
N LEU A 98 7.13 1.15 -1.46
CA LEU A 98 6.34 1.74 -2.54
C LEU A 98 5.04 2.32 -1.97
N HIS A 99 4.67 3.52 -2.41
CA HIS A 99 3.34 4.07 -2.17
C HIS A 99 2.55 4.13 -3.47
N VAL A 100 1.32 3.61 -3.45
CA VAL A 100 0.39 3.73 -4.57
C VAL A 100 -0.61 4.84 -4.32
N ASN A 101 -0.69 5.78 -5.28
CA ASN A 101 -1.66 6.87 -5.29
C ASN A 101 -2.71 6.53 -6.35
N THR A 102 -3.79 5.91 -5.92
CA THR A 102 -4.85 5.40 -6.78
C THR A 102 -6.21 5.48 -6.11
N GLN A 103 -7.27 5.35 -6.88
CA GLN A 103 -8.65 5.20 -6.41
C GLN A 103 -9.14 3.80 -6.78
N PHE A 104 -9.96 3.20 -5.91
CA PHE A 104 -10.55 1.89 -6.22
C PHE A 104 -11.50 1.96 -7.42
N ASN A 105 -12.36 2.97 -7.43
CA ASN A 105 -13.25 3.25 -8.56
C ASN A 105 -12.52 4.08 -9.64
N ARG A 106 -12.72 3.74 -10.90
CA ARG A 106 -12.15 4.49 -12.02
C ARG A 106 -12.78 5.86 -12.15
N ASP A 107 -14.09 5.88 -12.11
CA ASP A 107 -14.90 7.07 -12.36
C ASP A 107 -15.67 7.48 -11.10
N ILE A 108 -15.95 8.76 -10.97
CA ILE A 108 -16.79 9.29 -9.90
C ILE A 108 -18.26 9.05 -10.28
N PRO A 109 -19.05 8.40 -9.43
CA PRO A 109 -20.49 8.19 -9.69
C PRO A 109 -21.28 9.48 -9.42
N TRP A 110 -21.23 10.42 -10.35
CA TRP A 110 -21.77 11.78 -10.18
C TRP A 110 -23.24 11.84 -9.79
N ASP A 111 -24.03 10.85 -10.23
CA ASP A 111 -25.47 10.81 -9.95
C ASP A 111 -25.80 10.23 -8.56
N ASP A 112 -24.88 9.46 -7.98
CA ASP A 112 -25.09 8.70 -6.74
C ASP A 112 -24.08 9.05 -5.64
N ILE A 113 -23.19 10.05 -5.88
CA ILE A 113 -22.15 10.41 -4.93
C ILE A 113 -22.73 11.04 -3.67
N ASP A 114 -22.37 10.48 -2.53
CA ASP A 114 -22.72 10.97 -1.20
C ASP A 114 -21.51 11.12 -0.28
N MET A 115 -21.75 11.45 0.99
CA MET A 115 -20.67 11.60 1.98
C MET A 115 -20.00 10.27 2.31
N ASP A 116 -20.71 9.15 2.24
CA ASP A 116 -20.14 7.82 2.54
C ASP A 116 -19.18 7.42 1.43
N PHE A 117 -19.54 7.65 0.17
CA PHE A 117 -18.61 7.48 -0.95
C PHE A 117 -17.37 8.38 -0.81
N MET A 118 -17.54 9.65 -0.43
CA MET A 118 -16.43 10.58 -0.23
C MET A 118 -15.54 10.15 0.92
N ASN A 119 -16.10 9.68 2.04
CA ASN A 119 -15.36 9.20 3.20
C ASN A 119 -14.53 7.95 2.88
N LEU A 120 -15.09 7.03 2.09
CA LEU A 120 -14.39 5.84 1.63
C LEU A 120 -13.24 6.19 0.66
N ASN A 121 -13.42 7.16 -0.22
CA ASN A 121 -12.51 7.45 -1.33
C ASN A 121 -11.69 8.74 -1.11
N GLN A 122 -10.88 8.76 -0.04
CA GLN A 122 -10.07 9.93 0.33
C GLN A 122 -8.57 9.77 0.04
N SER A 123 -8.18 8.89 -0.88
CA SER A 123 -6.75 8.66 -1.16
C SER A 123 -6.02 9.93 -1.61
N ALA A 124 -6.64 10.76 -2.45
CA ALA A 124 -6.01 12.01 -2.89
C ALA A 124 -5.68 12.97 -1.73
N HIS A 125 -6.47 12.99 -0.66
CA HIS A 125 -6.19 13.76 0.55
C HIS A 125 -5.08 13.09 1.37
N GLY A 126 -5.21 11.80 1.66
CA GLY A 126 -4.23 11.03 2.43
C GLY A 126 -2.84 11.02 1.79
N ASP A 127 -2.79 10.89 0.47
CA ASP A 127 -1.53 10.80 -0.28
C ASP A 127 -0.70 12.10 -0.23
N ARG A 128 -1.33 13.27 -0.15
CA ARG A 128 -0.60 14.53 -0.01
C ARG A 128 0.17 14.59 1.31
N GLU A 129 -0.51 14.27 2.41
CA GLU A 129 0.09 14.24 3.74
C GLU A 129 1.14 13.14 3.84
N HIS A 130 0.83 11.96 3.31
CA HIS A 130 1.70 10.80 3.32
C HIS A 130 3.00 11.05 2.54
N GLY A 131 2.90 11.60 1.33
CA GLY A 131 4.06 11.98 0.54
C GLY A 131 4.93 13.04 1.22
N TYR A 132 4.31 14.01 1.89
CA TYR A 132 5.02 15.03 2.66
C TYR A 132 5.83 14.42 3.83
N ILE A 133 5.21 13.56 4.64
CA ILE A 133 5.89 12.90 5.76
C ILE A 133 7.04 12.03 5.25
N ALA A 134 6.82 11.25 4.21
CA ALA A 134 7.85 10.41 3.62
C ALA A 134 9.05 11.23 3.10
N ALA A 135 8.80 12.36 2.45
CA ALA A 135 9.84 13.28 1.98
C ALA A 135 10.61 13.91 3.18
N ARG A 136 9.90 14.33 4.23
CA ARG A 136 10.50 14.89 5.46
C ARG A 136 11.41 13.87 6.16
N MET A 137 11.03 12.62 6.16
CA MET A 137 11.81 11.51 6.74
C MET A 137 12.94 11.05 5.81
N ARG A 138 13.04 11.60 4.60
CA ARG A 138 14.02 11.20 3.58
C ARG A 138 13.95 9.70 3.25
N LEU A 139 12.75 9.15 3.23
CA LEU A 139 12.54 7.75 2.86
C LEU A 139 12.91 7.52 1.40
N LYS A 140 13.58 6.40 1.13
CA LYS A 140 13.80 5.91 -0.23
C LYS A 140 12.52 5.27 -0.75
N GLN A 141 11.53 6.13 -1.04
CA GLN A 141 10.24 5.67 -1.54
C GLN A 141 10.15 5.74 -3.05
N LYS A 142 9.35 4.86 -3.63
CA LYS A 142 8.78 5.00 -4.96
C LYS A 142 7.31 5.33 -4.83
N VAL A 143 6.81 6.24 -5.66
CA VAL A 143 5.38 6.52 -5.79
C VAL A 143 4.92 6.10 -7.19
N VAL A 144 3.83 5.34 -7.26
CA VAL A 144 3.14 5.02 -8.51
C VAL A 144 1.74 5.60 -8.44
N ALA A 145 1.44 6.53 -9.35
CA ALA A 145 0.15 7.20 -9.44
C ALA A 145 -0.59 6.80 -10.72
N GLY A 146 -1.91 6.69 -10.62
CA GLY A 146 -2.81 6.35 -11.71
C GLY A 146 -3.91 5.39 -11.27
N TYR A 147 -4.71 4.90 -12.21
CA TYR A 147 -5.71 3.89 -11.91
C TYR A 147 -5.06 2.51 -11.81
N TRP A 148 -5.36 1.78 -10.74
CA TRP A 148 -4.66 0.53 -10.36
C TRP A 148 -4.78 -0.63 -11.36
N LYS A 149 -5.79 -0.60 -12.25
CA LYS A 149 -5.96 -1.57 -13.35
C LYS A 149 -5.29 -1.15 -14.66
N ASP A 150 -4.81 0.08 -14.76
CA ASP A 150 -4.19 0.53 -16.00
C ASP A 150 -2.83 -0.16 -16.20
N GLU A 151 -2.57 -0.60 -17.42
CA GLU A 151 -1.34 -1.29 -17.80
C GLU A 151 -0.09 -0.47 -17.44
N THR A 152 -0.13 0.84 -17.69
CA THR A 152 0.98 1.74 -17.34
C THR A 152 1.26 1.76 -15.83
N PHE A 153 0.21 1.73 -15.00
CA PHE A 153 0.35 1.67 -13.55
C PHE A 153 0.98 0.34 -13.12
N GLN A 154 0.44 -0.78 -13.62
CA GLN A 154 0.93 -2.12 -13.30
C GLN A 154 2.36 -2.35 -13.80
N ASN A 155 2.71 -1.83 -14.97
CA ASN A 155 4.10 -1.87 -15.49
C ASN A 155 5.08 -1.12 -14.58
N LYS A 156 4.72 0.07 -14.07
CA LYS A 156 5.56 0.82 -13.12
C LYS A 156 5.76 0.06 -11.80
N MET A 157 4.73 -0.61 -11.31
CA MET A 157 4.84 -1.50 -10.16
C MET A 157 5.75 -2.69 -10.47
N GLY A 158 5.58 -3.33 -11.62
CA GLY A 158 6.39 -4.46 -12.07
C GLY A 158 7.88 -4.12 -12.14
N VAL A 159 8.24 -2.97 -12.70
CA VAL A 159 9.63 -2.50 -12.72
C VAL A 159 10.19 -2.35 -11.31
N TRP A 160 9.41 -1.80 -10.39
CA TRP A 160 9.85 -1.65 -8.99
C TRP A 160 10.04 -3.01 -8.31
N THR A 161 9.07 -3.91 -8.43
CA THR A 161 9.15 -5.23 -7.80
C THR A 161 10.34 -6.04 -8.30
N VAL A 162 10.62 -6.01 -9.60
CA VAL A 162 11.81 -6.68 -10.18
C VAL A 162 13.10 -6.06 -9.68
N SER A 163 13.20 -4.73 -9.63
CA SER A 163 14.42 -4.04 -9.22
C SER A 163 14.86 -4.42 -7.80
N TYR A 164 13.91 -4.57 -6.88
CA TYR A 164 14.24 -4.90 -5.50
C TYR A 164 14.39 -6.39 -5.22
N THR A 165 13.73 -7.27 -5.97
CA THR A 165 13.96 -8.71 -5.86
C THR A 165 15.33 -9.12 -6.39
N HIS A 166 15.90 -8.39 -7.35
CA HIS A 166 17.25 -8.64 -7.84
C HIS A 166 18.36 -8.05 -6.95
N LEU A 167 18.09 -6.94 -6.24
CA LEU A 167 19.10 -6.24 -5.43
C LEU A 167 19.21 -6.77 -4.00
N THR A 168 18.19 -7.46 -3.49
CA THR A 168 18.14 -7.95 -2.11
C THR A 168 18.46 -9.43 -1.97
N LEU A 169 18.65 -10.14 -3.09
CA LEU A 169 19.06 -11.53 -3.05
C LEU A 169 20.56 -11.64 -2.75
N PRO A 170 20.98 -12.47 -1.77
CA PRO A 170 22.39 -12.83 -1.65
C PRO A 170 22.83 -13.45 -2.99
N THR A 171 23.81 -12.85 -3.64
CA THR A 171 24.52 -13.49 -4.74
C THR A 171 25.24 -14.69 -4.16
N THR A 172 24.69 -15.88 -4.37
CA THR A 172 25.38 -17.15 -4.07
C THR A 172 26.57 -17.34 -4.98
#